data_2f4c182492fdf0bec9857c683358abf3
#
_entry.id   2f4c182492fdf0bec9857c683358abf3
#
_cell.length_a   1.000
_cell.length_b   1.000
_cell.length_c   1.000
_cell.angle_alpha   90.00
_cell.angle_beta   90.00
_cell.angle_gamma   90.00
#
_symmetry.space_group_name_H-M   'P 1'
#
loop_
_entity.id
_entity.type
_entity.pdbx_description
1 polymer ?
#
loop_
_entity_poly.entity_id
_entity_poly.type
_entity_poly.pdbx_seq_one_letter_code
_entity_poly.pdbx_strand_id
1 'polypeptide(L)'
;IEKVDHSTLGGLIVDTYVPGSLLSEMIQVAIFTHHGLADCVSMADGIPLIEKRKKKYADSEIEHVKKVCEDEIQNDWEALFSDARNDLNVLLKRIKALSQSKDGLCLYGNRNFYLGMCERLLFSVLADGDVRDTVDFMSGKKTDRGMNDDEVNVIWNKAIHNLDKKIKDIQSVQPKDSLLGMARKDISDKCELAAYSTSTRYRLAVPTGAGKTLSSLRFAFRRAFETKKRHIFYVAPFRSILEQNADEIREAIGNPEWVLEHHGDVILETQQENCLYECLIENWDEVPVIATTAVQFFNTLFKEKKRNIRRFHSLCNSIIIFDEVQALPVKVMELFNLAVNFLTEIGGAVV
;
A
#
# COMPACT_ATOMS: atom_id res chain seq x y z
N ILE A 1 36.05 9.04 -6.44
CA ILE A 1 34.81 9.07 -7.28
C ILE A 1 33.98 10.18 -6.72
N GLU A 2 33.83 11.28 -7.46
CA GLU A 2 32.91 12.35 -7.09
C GLU A 2 31.49 11.79 -6.98
N LYS A 3 30.81 12.09 -5.88
CA LYS A 3 29.46 11.61 -5.64
C LYS A 3 28.51 12.38 -6.57
N VAL A 4 28.00 11.72 -7.61
CA VAL A 4 27.04 12.32 -8.54
C VAL A 4 25.74 12.61 -7.80
N ASP A 5 25.25 13.83 -7.90
CA ASP A 5 23.94 14.24 -7.34
C ASP A 5 22.80 13.84 -8.29
N HIS A 6 22.63 12.53 -8.44
CA HIS A 6 21.62 11.95 -9.34
C HIS A 6 20.20 12.38 -8.99
N SER A 7 19.91 12.65 -7.72
CA SER A 7 18.57 13.08 -7.31
C SER A 7 18.21 14.47 -7.84
N THR A 8 19.17 15.43 -7.80
CA THR A 8 18.91 16.77 -8.34
C THR A 8 18.84 16.74 -9.87
N LEU A 9 19.82 16.12 -10.54
CA LEU A 9 19.84 16.02 -12.01
C LEU A 9 18.63 15.27 -12.56
N GLY A 10 18.27 14.12 -11.98
CA GLY A 10 17.09 13.36 -12.41
C GLY A 10 15.79 14.17 -12.35
N GLY A 11 15.58 14.95 -11.28
CA GLY A 11 14.40 15.82 -11.20
C GLY A 11 14.44 16.99 -12.20
N LEU A 12 15.63 17.55 -12.49
CA LEU A 12 15.76 18.63 -13.47
C LEU A 12 15.52 18.15 -14.90
N ILE A 13 15.94 16.93 -15.25
CA ILE A 13 15.65 16.30 -16.55
C ILE A 13 14.14 16.19 -16.77
N VAL A 14 13.36 15.81 -15.75
CA VAL A 14 11.89 15.73 -15.86
C VAL A 14 11.29 17.07 -16.28
N ASP A 15 11.81 18.18 -15.75
CA ASP A 15 11.31 19.52 -16.11
C ASP A 15 11.54 19.87 -17.59
N THR A 16 12.53 19.28 -18.23
CA THR A 16 12.76 19.51 -19.67
C THR A 16 11.67 18.90 -20.57
N TYR A 17 11.00 17.83 -20.11
CA TYR A 17 9.91 17.19 -20.87
C TYR A 17 8.52 17.76 -20.57
N VAL A 18 8.30 18.22 -19.34
CA VAL A 18 6.98 18.71 -18.87
C VAL A 18 7.11 20.01 -18.06
N PRO A 19 7.71 21.07 -18.62
CA PRO A 19 8.12 22.27 -17.87
C PRO A 19 6.96 22.97 -17.19
N GLY A 20 7.18 23.39 -15.93
CA GLY A 20 6.25 24.22 -15.17
C GLY A 20 4.88 23.57 -14.92
N SER A 21 4.77 22.26 -15.02
CA SER A 21 3.52 21.53 -14.84
C SER A 21 3.44 20.89 -13.45
N LEU A 22 2.21 20.67 -12.97
CA LEU A 22 1.99 19.90 -11.73
C LEU A 22 2.62 18.50 -11.81
N LEU A 23 2.61 17.87 -13.00
CA LEU A 23 3.26 16.58 -13.22
C LEU A 23 4.77 16.66 -12.94
N SER A 24 5.42 17.70 -13.49
CA SER A 24 6.84 17.95 -13.23
C SER A 24 7.11 18.12 -11.74
N GLU A 25 6.32 18.94 -11.06
CA GLU A 25 6.50 19.20 -9.62
C GLU A 25 6.35 17.93 -8.79
N MET A 26 5.33 17.13 -9.03
CA MET A 26 5.09 15.89 -8.29
C MET A 26 6.22 14.87 -8.50
N ILE A 27 6.67 14.67 -9.74
CA ILE A 27 7.77 13.74 -10.04
C ILE A 27 9.08 14.27 -9.47
N GLN A 28 9.36 15.58 -9.60
CA GLN A 28 10.55 16.21 -9.03
C GLN A 28 10.62 16.04 -7.52
N VAL A 29 9.51 16.25 -6.78
CA VAL A 29 9.47 16.06 -5.32
C VAL A 29 9.84 14.62 -4.97
N ALA A 30 9.25 13.63 -5.64
CA ALA A 30 9.57 12.23 -5.41
C ALA A 30 11.06 11.93 -5.67
N ILE A 31 11.62 12.40 -6.79
CA ILE A 31 13.03 12.18 -7.15
C ILE A 31 13.97 12.93 -6.19
N PHE A 32 13.69 14.19 -5.86
CA PHE A 32 14.54 14.97 -4.97
C PHE A 32 14.62 14.40 -3.55
N THR A 33 13.59 13.69 -3.12
CA THR A 33 13.44 13.23 -1.74
C THR A 33 13.55 11.72 -1.56
N HIS A 34 13.86 10.93 -2.62
CA HIS A 34 13.83 9.46 -2.55
C HIS A 34 14.84 8.85 -1.56
N HIS A 35 15.90 9.57 -1.19
CA HIS A 35 16.82 9.16 -0.12
C HIS A 35 16.29 9.43 1.29
N GLY A 36 15.29 10.28 1.43
CA GLY A 36 14.64 10.62 2.68
C GLY A 36 13.68 11.78 2.46
N LEU A 37 12.46 11.64 2.96
CA LEU A 37 11.47 12.69 2.85
C LEU A 37 11.99 13.93 3.59
N ALA A 38 12.46 14.89 2.82
CA ALA A 38 12.79 16.21 3.32
C ALA A 38 11.58 17.11 3.15
N ASP A 39 11.38 18.01 4.09
CA ASP A 39 10.41 19.07 3.91
C ASP A 39 10.90 20.00 2.79
N CYS A 40 10.32 19.81 1.59
CA CYS A 40 10.62 20.64 0.43
C CYS A 40 10.23 22.11 0.63
N VAL A 41 9.50 22.41 1.68
CA VAL A 41 9.03 23.73 2.08
C VAL A 41 9.84 24.28 3.25
N SER A 42 10.76 23.49 3.82
CA SER A 42 11.62 23.92 4.92
C SER A 42 12.51 25.08 4.49
N MET A 43 12.36 26.18 5.20
CA MET A 43 12.95 27.46 4.87
C MET A 43 13.99 27.88 5.91
N ALA A 44 15.10 27.16 5.99
CA ALA A 44 16.19 27.55 6.89
C ALA A 44 16.72 28.97 6.57
N ASP A 45 16.56 29.42 5.32
CA ASP A 45 17.02 30.72 4.80
C ASP A 45 15.99 31.46 3.94
N GLY A 46 14.73 31.07 4.04
CA GLY A 46 13.62 31.70 3.30
C GLY A 46 13.45 31.21 1.86
N ILE A 47 14.27 30.25 1.39
CA ILE A 47 14.17 29.72 0.02
C ILE A 47 13.75 28.24 0.07
N PRO A 48 12.65 27.84 -0.60
CA PRO A 48 12.26 26.43 -0.70
C PRO A 48 13.40 25.55 -1.24
N LEU A 49 13.56 24.36 -0.70
CA LEU A 49 14.62 23.42 -1.12
C LEU A 49 14.52 23.10 -2.62
N ILE A 50 13.31 22.98 -3.16
CA ILE A 50 13.07 22.77 -4.60
C ILE A 50 13.68 23.91 -5.43
N GLU A 51 13.46 25.14 -5.04
CA GLU A 51 14.00 26.31 -5.75
C GLU A 51 15.53 26.37 -5.72
N LYS A 52 16.16 25.93 -4.62
CA LYS A 52 17.61 25.79 -4.53
C LYS A 52 18.14 24.70 -5.48
N ARG A 53 17.46 23.57 -5.54
CA ARG A 53 17.85 22.46 -6.43
C ARG A 53 17.67 22.83 -7.89
N LYS A 54 16.59 23.51 -8.28
CA LYS A 54 16.35 23.99 -9.64
C LYS A 54 17.46 24.90 -10.17
N LYS A 55 18.14 25.63 -9.28
CA LYS A 55 19.23 26.58 -9.65
C LYS A 55 20.63 25.99 -9.49
N LYS A 56 20.77 24.70 -9.18
CA LYS A 56 22.07 24.09 -8.84
C LYS A 56 22.96 23.81 -10.04
N TYR A 57 22.37 23.50 -11.19
CA TYR A 57 23.07 23.12 -12.42
C TYR A 57 22.71 24.08 -13.57
N ALA A 58 23.64 24.25 -14.49
CA ALA A 58 23.41 25.01 -15.70
C ALA A 58 22.62 24.16 -16.74
N ASP A 59 21.86 24.82 -17.60
CA ASP A 59 21.06 24.15 -18.64
C ASP A 59 21.89 23.22 -19.52
N SER A 60 23.14 23.61 -19.85
CA SER A 60 24.05 22.77 -20.63
C SER A 60 24.46 21.47 -19.94
N GLU A 61 24.56 21.47 -18.61
CA GLU A 61 24.87 20.25 -17.84
C GLU A 61 23.64 19.33 -17.81
N ILE A 62 22.45 19.91 -17.65
CA ILE A 62 21.19 19.16 -17.64
C ILE A 62 20.97 18.49 -19.01
N GLU A 63 21.14 19.23 -20.10
CA GLU A 63 21.01 18.69 -21.46
C GLU A 63 22.05 17.61 -21.76
N HIS A 64 23.28 17.75 -21.27
CA HIS A 64 24.30 16.72 -21.43
C HIS A 64 23.89 15.41 -20.75
N VAL A 65 23.46 15.47 -19.49
CA VAL A 65 23.04 14.28 -18.73
C VAL A 65 21.78 13.69 -19.32
N LYS A 66 20.81 14.52 -19.74
CA LYS A 66 19.59 14.07 -20.43
C LYS A 66 19.94 13.22 -21.64
N LYS A 67 20.83 13.70 -22.51
CA LYS A 67 21.27 12.97 -23.70
C LYS A 67 21.91 11.62 -23.35
N VAL A 68 22.76 11.57 -22.32
CA VAL A 68 23.33 10.31 -21.83
C VAL A 68 22.22 9.34 -21.39
N CYS A 69 21.21 9.82 -20.65
CA CYS A 69 20.10 8.99 -20.23
C CYS A 69 19.24 8.49 -21.43
N GLU A 70 19.02 9.33 -22.42
CA GLU A 70 18.31 8.96 -23.65
C GLU A 70 19.06 7.89 -24.48
N ASP A 71 20.39 8.02 -24.56
CA ASP A 71 21.26 7.08 -25.28
C ASP A 71 21.33 5.71 -24.58
N GLU A 72 21.38 5.71 -23.23
CA GLU A 72 21.46 4.49 -22.42
C GLU A 72 20.09 3.79 -22.26
N ILE A 73 19.03 4.57 -22.13
CA ILE A 73 17.67 4.08 -21.93
C ILE A 73 16.85 4.39 -23.18
N GLN A 74 16.87 3.46 -24.13
CA GLN A 74 16.15 3.57 -25.41
C GLN A 74 14.63 3.46 -25.21
N ASN A 75 14.02 4.53 -24.71
CA ASN A 75 12.58 4.68 -24.55
C ASN A 75 12.06 5.90 -25.29
N ASP A 76 10.79 5.85 -25.69
CA ASP A 76 10.08 7.03 -26.18
C ASP A 76 9.65 7.89 -24.97
N TRP A 77 10.55 8.77 -24.56
CA TRP A 77 10.35 9.67 -23.40
C TRP A 77 9.17 10.62 -23.60
N GLU A 78 8.94 11.10 -24.81
CA GLU A 78 7.82 12.00 -25.12
C GLU A 78 6.47 11.28 -24.98
N ALA A 79 6.37 10.07 -25.51
CA ALA A 79 5.18 9.25 -25.34
C ALA A 79 4.94 8.94 -23.85
N LEU A 80 5.99 8.56 -23.09
CA LEU A 80 5.90 8.27 -21.67
C LEU A 80 5.35 9.46 -20.87
N PHE A 81 5.88 10.67 -21.09
CA PHE A 81 5.40 11.86 -20.39
C PHE A 81 4.03 12.33 -20.88
N SER A 82 3.67 12.05 -22.14
CA SER A 82 2.30 12.27 -22.64
C SER A 82 1.29 11.38 -21.93
N ASP A 83 1.59 10.11 -21.78
CA ASP A 83 0.74 9.14 -21.07
C ASP A 83 0.62 9.51 -19.58
N ALA A 84 1.73 9.83 -18.93
CA ALA A 84 1.73 10.28 -17.54
C ALA A 84 0.87 11.55 -17.32
N ARG A 85 0.86 12.47 -18.30
CA ARG A 85 -0.01 13.67 -18.27
C ARG A 85 -1.49 13.31 -18.39
N ASN A 86 -1.83 12.34 -19.24
CA ASN A 86 -3.19 11.85 -19.38
C ASN A 86 -3.67 11.15 -18.10
N ASP A 87 -2.84 10.32 -17.49
CA ASP A 87 -3.12 9.64 -16.24
C ASP A 87 -3.31 10.64 -15.09
N LEU A 88 -2.46 11.66 -15.00
CA LEU A 88 -2.62 12.74 -14.03
C LEU A 88 -3.96 13.46 -14.19
N ASN A 89 -4.38 13.74 -15.43
CA ASN A 89 -5.67 14.39 -15.69
C ASN A 89 -6.85 13.53 -15.20
N VAL A 90 -6.79 12.21 -15.38
CA VAL A 90 -7.80 11.28 -14.86
C VAL A 90 -7.78 11.29 -13.33
N LEU A 91 -6.60 11.22 -12.72
CA LEU A 91 -6.40 11.27 -11.27
C LEU A 91 -6.96 12.57 -10.67
N LEU A 92 -6.66 13.73 -11.26
CA LEU A 92 -7.16 15.02 -10.80
C LEU A 92 -8.68 15.14 -10.84
N LYS A 93 -9.35 14.53 -11.84
CA LYS A 93 -10.82 14.45 -11.88
C LYS A 93 -11.37 13.65 -10.71
N ARG A 94 -10.75 12.51 -10.36
CA ARG A 94 -11.13 11.69 -9.19
C ARG A 94 -10.90 12.46 -7.89
N ILE A 95 -9.74 13.08 -7.73
CA ILE A 95 -9.42 13.91 -6.55
C ILE A 95 -10.45 15.04 -6.39
N LYS A 96 -10.80 15.71 -7.49
CA LYS A 96 -11.82 16.76 -7.47
C LYS A 96 -13.16 16.24 -6.95
N ALA A 97 -13.60 15.09 -7.45
CA ALA A 97 -14.85 14.47 -7.01
C ALA A 97 -14.82 14.10 -5.53
N LEU A 98 -13.73 13.50 -5.05
CA LEU A 98 -13.53 13.14 -3.63
C LEU A 98 -13.42 14.35 -2.69
N SER A 99 -13.03 15.50 -3.22
CA SER A 99 -12.84 16.74 -2.44
C SER A 99 -14.08 17.60 -2.37
N GLN A 100 -15.17 17.21 -3.00
CA GLN A 100 -16.44 17.95 -2.95
C GLN A 100 -17.26 17.54 -1.73
N SER A 101 -17.84 18.52 -1.05
CA SER A 101 -18.88 18.29 -0.05
C SER A 101 -20.19 17.83 -0.72
N LYS A 102 -21.18 17.42 0.08
CA LYS A 102 -22.51 17.06 -0.41
C LYS A 102 -23.18 18.22 -1.19
N ASP A 103 -22.83 19.45 -0.85
CA ASP A 103 -23.35 20.66 -1.50
C ASP A 103 -22.48 21.12 -2.70
N GLY A 104 -21.52 20.29 -3.14
CA GLY A 104 -20.66 20.56 -4.29
C GLY A 104 -19.52 21.56 -4.03
N LEU A 105 -19.34 22.03 -2.79
CA LEU A 105 -18.24 22.92 -2.42
C LEU A 105 -16.91 22.15 -2.40
N CYS A 106 -15.85 22.77 -2.93
CA CYS A 106 -14.51 22.21 -2.88
C CYS A 106 -13.90 22.38 -1.48
N LEU A 107 -13.57 21.25 -0.85
CA LEU A 107 -12.85 21.23 0.41
C LEU A 107 -11.34 21.19 0.11
N TYR A 108 -10.71 22.36 0.08
CA TYR A 108 -9.28 22.49 -0.29
C TYR A 108 -8.36 21.64 0.57
N GLY A 109 -8.63 21.50 1.87
CA GLY A 109 -7.87 20.62 2.77
C GLY A 109 -7.88 19.17 2.29
N ASN A 110 -9.04 18.66 1.89
CA ASN A 110 -9.18 17.29 1.38
C ASN A 110 -8.45 17.13 0.04
N ARG A 111 -8.55 18.12 -0.86
CA ARG A 111 -7.82 18.09 -2.14
C ARG A 111 -6.31 18.01 -1.92
N ASN A 112 -5.77 18.85 -1.04
CA ASN A 112 -4.34 18.86 -0.73
C ASN A 112 -3.91 17.55 -0.06
N PHE A 113 -4.74 16.98 0.81
CA PHE A 113 -4.49 15.67 1.39
C PHE A 113 -4.35 14.58 0.30
N TYR A 114 -5.30 14.50 -0.64
CA TYR A 114 -5.25 13.49 -1.70
C TYR A 114 -4.07 13.68 -2.65
N LEU A 115 -3.70 14.92 -2.97
CA LEU A 115 -2.48 15.21 -3.74
C LEU A 115 -1.23 14.75 -2.99
N GLY A 116 -1.11 15.06 -1.71
CA GLY A 116 0.01 14.61 -0.87
C GLY A 116 0.09 13.08 -0.76
N MET A 117 -1.06 12.38 -0.73
CA MET A 117 -1.08 10.91 -0.76
C MET A 117 -0.61 10.35 -2.12
N CYS A 118 -0.90 11.05 -3.23
CA CYS A 118 -0.38 10.67 -4.55
C CYS A 118 1.14 10.86 -4.62
N GLU A 119 1.67 11.98 -4.12
CA GLU A 119 3.12 12.20 -4.02
C GLU A 119 3.78 11.14 -3.16
N ARG A 120 3.16 10.78 -2.03
CA ARG A 120 3.64 9.71 -1.17
C ARG A 120 3.66 8.36 -1.88
N LEU A 121 2.68 8.08 -2.75
CA LEU A 121 2.65 6.87 -3.56
C LEU A 121 3.78 6.86 -4.59
N LEU A 122 4.01 7.96 -5.30
CA LEU A 122 5.14 8.11 -6.23
C LEU A 122 6.47 7.90 -5.51
N PHE A 123 6.66 8.53 -4.35
CA PHE A 123 7.84 8.30 -3.53
C PHE A 123 7.98 6.83 -3.12
N SER A 124 6.89 6.17 -2.71
CA SER A 124 6.90 4.77 -2.30
C SER A 124 7.41 3.85 -3.41
N VAL A 125 6.88 4.00 -4.61
CA VAL A 125 7.27 3.20 -5.79
C VAL A 125 8.73 3.47 -6.17
N LEU A 126 9.15 4.73 -6.19
CA LEU A 126 10.52 5.10 -6.53
C LEU A 126 11.52 4.58 -5.48
N ALA A 127 11.21 4.74 -4.18
CA ALA A 127 12.07 4.27 -3.11
C ALA A 127 12.20 2.75 -3.07
N ASP A 128 11.16 2.03 -3.46
CA ASP A 128 11.22 0.56 -3.58
C ASP A 128 12.06 0.16 -4.79
N GLY A 129 11.86 0.81 -5.94
CA GLY A 129 12.67 0.60 -7.15
C GLY A 129 14.17 0.84 -6.92
N ASP A 130 14.53 1.95 -6.26
CA ASP A 130 15.91 2.32 -5.90
C ASP A 130 16.60 1.26 -5.01
N VAL A 131 15.88 0.77 -4.00
CA VAL A 131 16.42 -0.29 -3.12
C VAL A 131 16.58 -1.61 -3.87
N ARG A 132 15.60 -2.00 -4.69
CA ARG A 132 15.65 -3.25 -5.48
C ARG A 132 16.78 -3.21 -6.50
N ASP A 133 16.93 -2.10 -7.22
CA ASP A 133 18.04 -1.93 -8.17
C ASP A 133 19.41 -2.04 -7.49
N THR A 134 19.54 -1.43 -6.31
CA THR A 134 20.76 -1.55 -5.49
C THR A 134 21.05 -2.99 -5.08
N VAL A 135 20.02 -3.74 -4.65
CA VAL A 135 20.15 -5.17 -4.27
C VAL A 135 20.52 -6.02 -5.48
N ASP A 136 19.88 -5.81 -6.61
CA ASP A 136 20.16 -6.52 -7.87
C ASP A 136 21.61 -6.27 -8.33
N PHE A 137 22.05 -5.02 -8.29
CA PHE A 137 23.43 -4.66 -8.62
C PHE A 137 24.45 -5.34 -7.69
N MET A 138 24.21 -5.29 -6.37
CA MET A 138 25.13 -5.87 -5.38
C MET A 138 25.17 -7.40 -5.42
N SER A 139 24.03 -8.04 -5.71
CA SER A 139 23.93 -9.50 -5.78
C SER A 139 24.37 -10.09 -7.14
N GLY A 140 24.47 -9.24 -8.17
CA GLY A 140 24.69 -9.67 -9.56
C GLY A 140 23.56 -10.50 -10.16
N LYS A 141 22.38 -10.49 -9.53
CA LYS A 141 21.18 -11.22 -9.97
C LYS A 141 19.98 -10.28 -9.94
N LYS A 142 19.13 -10.38 -10.96
CA LYS A 142 17.81 -9.74 -10.89
C LYS A 142 16.92 -10.54 -9.93
N THR A 143 16.41 -9.85 -8.91
CA THR A 143 15.43 -10.43 -7.99
C THR A 143 14.04 -10.42 -8.63
N ASP A 144 13.28 -11.49 -8.44
CA ASP A 144 11.88 -11.52 -8.82
C ASP A 144 11.12 -10.41 -8.05
N ARG A 145 10.23 -9.72 -8.76
CA ARG A 145 9.54 -8.55 -8.20
C ARG A 145 8.20 -8.94 -7.60
N GLY A 146 8.23 -9.40 -6.36
CA GLY A 146 7.01 -9.80 -5.66
C GLY A 146 6.31 -11.00 -6.32
N MET A 147 5.09 -11.29 -5.89
CA MET A 147 4.29 -12.38 -6.44
C MET A 147 3.74 -12.02 -7.83
N ASN A 148 3.89 -12.92 -8.80
CA ASN A 148 3.23 -12.75 -10.10
C ASN A 148 1.74 -13.15 -10.02
N ASP A 149 0.97 -12.84 -11.07
CA ASP A 149 -0.49 -13.06 -11.07
C ASP A 149 -0.86 -14.56 -10.99
N ASP A 150 -0.05 -15.46 -11.54
CA ASP A 150 -0.29 -16.90 -11.47
C ASP A 150 -0.03 -17.44 -10.05
N GLU A 151 1.03 -17.00 -9.40
CA GLU A 151 1.32 -17.31 -8.00
C GLU A 151 0.21 -16.83 -7.08
N VAL A 152 -0.24 -15.59 -7.26
CA VAL A 152 -1.36 -15.00 -6.51
C VAL A 152 -2.63 -15.83 -6.68
N ASN A 153 -2.96 -16.26 -7.90
CA ASN A 153 -4.12 -17.10 -8.15
C ASN A 153 -4.01 -18.48 -7.45
N VAL A 154 -2.82 -19.09 -7.48
CA VAL A 154 -2.57 -20.36 -6.78
C VAL A 154 -2.73 -20.20 -5.26
N ILE A 155 -2.20 -19.11 -4.70
CA ILE A 155 -2.29 -18.81 -3.26
C ILE A 155 -3.75 -18.68 -2.83
N TRP A 156 -4.54 -17.85 -3.51
CA TRP A 156 -5.93 -17.62 -3.12
C TRP A 156 -6.81 -18.85 -3.33
N ASN A 157 -6.58 -19.64 -4.38
CA ASN A 157 -7.30 -20.91 -4.55
C ASN A 157 -7.03 -21.88 -3.39
N LYS A 158 -5.77 -22.01 -2.96
CA LYS A 158 -5.42 -22.85 -1.81
C LYS A 158 -6.02 -22.32 -0.52
N ALA A 159 -5.92 -21.02 -0.29
CA ALA A 159 -6.49 -20.35 0.89
C ALA A 159 -8.01 -20.57 1.00
N ILE A 160 -8.74 -20.39 -0.10
CA ILE A 160 -10.18 -20.65 -0.18
C ILE A 160 -10.48 -22.10 0.17
N HIS A 161 -9.78 -23.06 -0.46
CA HIS A 161 -9.99 -24.48 -0.22
C HIS A 161 -9.77 -24.87 1.25
N ASN A 162 -8.66 -24.40 1.83
CA ASN A 162 -8.31 -24.67 3.23
C ASN A 162 -9.32 -24.07 4.20
N LEU A 163 -9.73 -22.83 3.97
CA LEU A 163 -10.73 -22.17 4.81
C LEU A 163 -12.11 -22.83 4.71
N ASP A 164 -12.55 -23.19 3.51
CA ASP A 164 -13.83 -23.89 3.31
C ASP A 164 -13.83 -25.26 4.01
N LYS A 165 -12.70 -25.98 3.99
CA LYS A 165 -12.51 -27.22 4.74
C LYS A 165 -12.60 -26.97 6.23
N LYS A 166 -11.86 -25.99 6.78
CA LYS A 166 -11.89 -25.63 8.20
C LYS A 166 -13.29 -25.26 8.67
N ILE A 167 -14.04 -24.49 7.89
CA ILE A 167 -15.43 -24.10 8.21
C ILE A 167 -16.33 -25.33 8.24
N LYS A 168 -16.22 -26.25 7.28
CA LYS A 168 -16.99 -27.51 7.27
C LYS A 168 -16.66 -28.39 8.47
N ASP A 169 -15.40 -28.52 8.83
CA ASP A 169 -14.96 -29.29 9.99
C ASP A 169 -15.55 -28.72 11.29
N ILE A 170 -15.50 -27.40 11.47
CA ILE A 170 -16.13 -26.72 12.62
C ILE A 170 -17.66 -26.97 12.65
N GLN A 171 -18.32 -26.88 11.50
CA GLN A 171 -19.78 -27.11 11.40
C GLN A 171 -20.15 -28.58 11.70
N SER A 172 -19.32 -29.53 11.35
CA SER A 172 -19.57 -30.97 11.53
C SER A 172 -19.61 -31.40 12.98
N VAL A 173 -18.86 -30.73 13.86
CA VAL A 173 -18.80 -31.03 15.31
C VAL A 173 -19.80 -30.21 16.15
N GLN A 174 -20.52 -29.28 15.52
CA GLN A 174 -21.55 -28.50 16.22
C GLN A 174 -22.88 -29.24 16.29
N PRO A 175 -23.63 -29.12 17.39
CA PRO A 175 -24.99 -29.65 17.45
C PRO A 175 -25.86 -29.08 16.32
N LYS A 176 -26.64 -29.92 15.65
CA LYS A 176 -27.49 -29.52 14.51
C LYS A 176 -28.49 -28.42 14.85
N ASP A 177 -28.95 -28.37 16.10
CA ASP A 177 -29.95 -27.41 16.58
C ASP A 177 -29.30 -26.19 17.29
N SER A 178 -27.99 -26.00 17.15
CA SER A 178 -27.28 -24.86 17.74
C SER A 178 -27.67 -23.56 17.05
N LEU A 179 -28.43 -22.69 17.72
CA LEU A 179 -28.77 -21.33 17.21
C LEU A 179 -27.52 -20.54 16.85
N LEU A 180 -26.45 -20.66 17.67
CA LEU A 180 -25.17 -20.01 17.40
C LEU A 180 -24.50 -20.60 16.15
N GLY A 181 -24.56 -21.93 15.96
CA GLY A 181 -24.04 -22.58 14.77
C GLY A 181 -24.74 -22.14 13.50
N MET A 182 -26.08 -22.04 13.53
CA MET A 182 -26.88 -21.52 12.43
C MET A 182 -26.56 -20.06 12.11
N ALA A 183 -26.43 -19.21 13.14
CA ALA A 183 -26.08 -17.81 12.96
C ALA A 183 -24.67 -17.62 12.35
N ARG A 184 -23.66 -18.39 12.83
CA ARG A 184 -22.31 -18.39 12.28
C ARG A 184 -22.29 -18.80 10.81
N LYS A 185 -23.07 -19.83 10.46
CA LYS A 185 -23.19 -20.28 9.07
C LYS A 185 -23.81 -19.20 8.19
N ASP A 186 -24.93 -18.58 8.59
CA ASP A 186 -25.60 -17.52 7.85
C ASP A 186 -24.69 -16.31 7.63
N ILE A 187 -23.94 -15.87 8.67
CA ILE A 187 -22.95 -14.79 8.57
C ILE A 187 -21.85 -15.14 7.57
N SER A 188 -21.29 -16.34 7.67
CA SER A 188 -20.22 -16.82 6.80
C SER A 188 -20.67 -16.88 5.33
N ASP A 189 -21.86 -17.42 5.07
CA ASP A 189 -22.44 -17.53 3.72
C ASP A 189 -22.74 -16.12 3.12
N LYS A 190 -23.25 -15.19 3.92
CA LYS A 190 -23.43 -13.78 3.51
C LYS A 190 -22.12 -13.08 3.20
N CYS A 191 -21.06 -13.33 3.97
CA CYS A 191 -19.73 -12.79 3.70
C CYS A 191 -19.17 -13.34 2.38
N GLU A 192 -19.34 -14.63 2.10
CA GLU A 192 -18.94 -15.22 0.82
C GLU A 192 -19.70 -14.58 -0.35
N LEU A 193 -21.01 -14.45 -0.25
CA LEU A 193 -21.83 -13.81 -1.30
C LEU A 193 -21.43 -12.35 -1.55
N ALA A 194 -21.10 -11.60 -0.49
CA ALA A 194 -20.68 -10.21 -0.60
C ALA A 194 -19.38 -10.06 -1.40
N ALA A 195 -18.52 -11.10 -1.45
CA ALA A 195 -17.27 -11.07 -2.21
C ALA A 195 -17.47 -10.86 -3.72
N TYR A 196 -18.62 -11.21 -4.27
CA TYR A 196 -18.94 -11.06 -5.69
C TYR A 196 -19.58 -9.71 -6.05
N SER A 197 -19.83 -8.84 -5.08
CA SER A 197 -20.40 -7.51 -5.34
C SER A 197 -19.36 -6.53 -5.88
N THR A 198 -19.79 -5.41 -6.43
CA THR A 198 -18.89 -4.37 -6.99
C THR A 198 -18.50 -3.29 -6.00
N SER A 199 -18.99 -3.36 -4.76
CA SER A 199 -18.64 -2.36 -3.72
C SER A 199 -17.15 -2.42 -3.35
N THR A 200 -16.61 -1.29 -2.96
CA THR A 200 -15.23 -1.17 -2.46
C THR A 200 -15.18 -1.07 -0.93
N ARG A 201 -16.35 -0.91 -0.28
CA ARG A 201 -16.43 -0.76 1.19
C ARG A 201 -17.53 -1.63 1.74
N TYR A 202 -17.18 -2.35 2.81
CA TYR A 202 -18.07 -3.29 3.48
C TYR A 202 -18.03 -3.07 4.98
N ARG A 203 -19.07 -3.45 5.66
CA ARG A 203 -19.15 -3.45 7.11
C ARG A 203 -19.73 -4.75 7.62
N LEU A 204 -18.99 -5.46 8.44
CA LEU A 204 -19.44 -6.64 9.16
C LEU A 204 -19.76 -6.26 10.61
N ALA A 205 -21.05 -6.10 10.92
CA ALA A 205 -21.53 -5.78 12.27
C ALA A 205 -22.16 -7.02 12.89
N VAL A 206 -21.38 -7.76 13.68
CA VAL A 206 -21.81 -8.99 14.33
C VAL A 206 -21.30 -9.03 15.78
N PRO A 207 -22.00 -9.72 16.72
CA PRO A 207 -21.54 -9.87 18.10
C PRO A 207 -20.19 -10.59 18.20
N THR A 208 -19.50 -10.40 19.32
CA THR A 208 -18.32 -11.20 19.69
C THR A 208 -18.67 -12.69 19.72
N GLY A 209 -17.78 -13.54 19.27
CA GLY A 209 -18.01 -14.99 19.21
C GLY A 209 -18.87 -15.48 18.04
N ALA A 210 -19.38 -14.57 17.18
CA ALA A 210 -20.18 -14.95 15.99
C ALA A 210 -19.33 -15.40 14.78
N GLY A 211 -18.03 -15.62 14.93
CA GLY A 211 -17.14 -16.09 13.85
C GLY A 211 -16.69 -14.97 12.92
N LYS A 212 -16.50 -13.75 13.43
CA LYS A 212 -16.10 -12.56 12.67
C LYS A 212 -14.84 -12.80 11.84
N THR A 213 -13.75 -13.31 12.45
CA THR A 213 -12.46 -13.51 11.81
C THR A 213 -12.58 -14.45 10.60
N LEU A 214 -13.11 -15.65 10.77
CA LEU A 214 -13.25 -16.60 9.67
C LEU A 214 -14.20 -16.12 8.58
N SER A 215 -15.29 -15.43 8.95
CA SER A 215 -16.24 -14.88 7.96
C SER A 215 -15.64 -13.74 7.14
N SER A 216 -14.86 -12.85 7.77
CA SER A 216 -14.15 -11.78 7.06
C SER A 216 -13.03 -12.33 6.17
N LEU A 217 -12.32 -13.39 6.59
CA LEU A 217 -11.33 -14.07 5.76
C LEU A 217 -11.99 -14.78 4.56
N ARG A 218 -13.17 -15.38 4.76
CA ARG A 218 -13.92 -16.02 3.65
C ARG A 218 -14.30 -15.00 2.58
N PHE A 219 -14.77 -13.83 2.99
CA PHE A 219 -14.96 -12.69 2.08
C PHE A 219 -13.64 -12.31 1.40
N ALA A 220 -12.57 -12.09 2.18
CA ALA A 220 -11.33 -11.55 1.68
C ALA A 220 -10.63 -12.48 0.68
N PHE A 221 -10.54 -13.78 0.96
CA PHE A 221 -9.92 -14.75 0.04
C PHE A 221 -10.68 -14.85 -1.28
N ARG A 222 -12.03 -14.94 -1.22
CA ARG A 222 -12.88 -14.94 -2.43
C ARG A 222 -12.71 -13.64 -3.21
N ARG A 223 -12.81 -12.49 -2.53
CA ARG A 223 -12.70 -11.19 -3.17
C ARG A 223 -11.31 -10.97 -3.78
N ALA A 224 -10.25 -11.40 -3.10
CA ALA A 224 -8.89 -11.30 -3.61
C ALA A 224 -8.71 -12.12 -4.89
N PHE A 225 -9.24 -13.34 -4.92
CA PHE A 225 -9.22 -14.20 -6.11
C PHE A 225 -10.01 -13.57 -7.27
N GLU A 226 -11.27 -13.18 -7.05
CA GLU A 226 -12.15 -12.62 -8.08
C GLU A 226 -11.63 -11.30 -8.68
N THR A 227 -10.96 -10.48 -7.87
CA THR A 227 -10.51 -9.14 -8.27
C THR A 227 -8.99 -9.03 -8.42
N LYS A 228 -8.27 -10.16 -8.43
CA LYS A 228 -6.82 -10.26 -8.59
C LYS A 228 -6.04 -9.35 -7.64
N LYS A 229 -6.46 -9.31 -6.36
CA LYS A 229 -5.74 -8.54 -5.34
C LYS A 229 -4.53 -9.33 -4.87
N ARG A 230 -3.38 -8.63 -4.74
CA ARG A 230 -2.13 -9.27 -4.35
C ARG A 230 -2.00 -9.49 -2.86
N HIS A 231 -2.56 -8.58 -2.06
CA HIS A 231 -2.38 -8.57 -0.60
C HIS A 231 -3.70 -8.49 0.14
N ILE A 232 -3.71 -9.12 1.30
CA ILE A 232 -4.75 -8.94 2.32
C ILE A 232 -4.07 -8.40 3.57
N PHE A 233 -4.52 -7.24 4.02
CA PHE A 233 -4.09 -6.63 5.29
C PHE A 233 -5.14 -6.89 6.35
N TYR A 234 -4.73 -7.48 7.47
CA TYR A 234 -5.56 -7.61 8.66
C TYR A 234 -5.03 -6.64 9.72
N VAL A 235 -5.80 -5.60 9.99
CA VAL A 235 -5.39 -4.48 10.85
C VAL A 235 -6.14 -4.56 12.17
N ALA A 236 -5.44 -4.91 13.25
CA ALA A 236 -6.00 -4.97 14.61
C ALA A 236 -5.61 -3.72 15.43
N PRO A 237 -6.45 -3.28 16.38
CA PRO A 237 -6.15 -2.11 17.20
C PRO A 237 -5.01 -2.34 18.19
N PHE A 238 -4.89 -3.56 18.72
CA PHE A 238 -3.94 -3.93 19.76
C PHE A 238 -3.15 -5.18 19.41
N ARG A 239 -1.92 -5.27 19.91
CA ARG A 239 -1.00 -6.37 19.69
C ARG A 239 -1.57 -7.72 20.13
N SER A 240 -2.13 -7.81 21.34
CA SER A 240 -2.66 -9.08 21.87
C SER A 240 -3.78 -9.67 21.01
N ILE A 241 -4.62 -8.82 20.42
CA ILE A 241 -5.65 -9.24 19.46
C ILE A 241 -5.02 -9.67 18.13
N LEU A 242 -3.97 -8.96 17.72
CA LEU A 242 -3.26 -9.29 16.46
C LEU A 242 -2.63 -10.67 16.53
N GLU A 243 -1.89 -10.99 17.58
CA GLU A 243 -1.21 -12.29 17.75
C GLU A 243 -2.22 -13.45 17.68
N GLN A 244 -3.34 -13.35 18.42
CA GLN A 244 -4.41 -14.35 18.37
C GLN A 244 -5.02 -14.49 16.98
N ASN A 245 -5.30 -13.38 16.30
CA ASN A 245 -5.88 -13.40 14.96
C ASN A 245 -4.87 -13.87 13.91
N ALA A 246 -3.58 -13.56 14.06
CA ALA A 246 -2.53 -14.03 13.16
C ALA A 246 -2.44 -15.57 13.16
N ASP A 247 -2.54 -16.21 14.31
CA ASP A 247 -2.57 -17.67 14.41
C ASP A 247 -3.83 -18.25 13.74
N GLU A 248 -5.01 -17.65 13.95
CA GLU A 248 -6.24 -18.07 13.28
C GLU A 248 -6.16 -17.91 11.76
N ILE A 249 -5.49 -16.84 11.28
CA ILE A 249 -5.23 -16.60 9.84
C ILE A 249 -4.28 -17.65 9.29
N ARG A 250 -3.17 -17.98 9.99
CA ARG A 250 -2.21 -19.01 9.57
C ARG A 250 -2.88 -20.36 9.42
N GLU A 251 -3.72 -20.74 10.37
CA GLU A 251 -4.51 -21.98 10.30
C GLU A 251 -5.52 -21.95 9.15
N ALA A 252 -6.19 -20.81 8.92
CA ALA A 252 -7.20 -20.68 7.89
C ALA A 252 -6.60 -20.75 6.47
N ILE A 253 -5.44 -20.13 6.25
CA ILE A 253 -4.76 -20.12 4.95
C ILE A 253 -4.02 -21.44 4.68
N GLY A 254 -3.64 -22.17 5.75
CA GLY A 254 -2.98 -23.47 5.67
C GLY A 254 -1.51 -23.42 5.25
N ASN A 255 -0.89 -22.25 5.21
CA ASN A 255 0.54 -22.05 5.03
C ASN A 255 1.02 -20.88 5.90
N PRO A 256 1.72 -21.12 7.00
CA PRO A 256 2.20 -20.09 7.90
C PRO A 256 3.13 -19.06 7.26
N GLU A 257 3.93 -19.47 6.27
CA GLU A 257 4.88 -18.59 5.57
C GLU A 257 4.18 -17.51 4.72
N TRP A 258 2.90 -17.69 4.43
CA TRP A 258 2.11 -16.70 3.70
C TRP A 258 1.55 -15.59 4.59
N VAL A 259 1.87 -15.61 5.88
CA VAL A 259 1.35 -14.63 6.86
C VAL A 259 2.51 -13.94 7.56
N LEU A 260 2.72 -12.68 7.22
CA LEU A 260 3.65 -11.81 7.93
C LEU A 260 2.92 -11.12 9.10
N GLU A 261 3.45 -11.28 10.30
CA GLU A 261 3.01 -10.54 11.46
C GLU A 261 3.92 -9.33 11.66
N HIS A 262 3.34 -8.11 11.60
CA HIS A 262 4.10 -6.88 11.68
C HIS A 262 3.60 -5.96 12.80
N HIS A 263 4.35 -5.95 13.90
CA HIS A 263 4.18 -5.00 15.02
C HIS A 263 5.54 -4.63 15.65
N GLY A 264 5.55 -3.82 16.72
CA GLY A 264 6.77 -3.21 17.23
C GLY A 264 7.77 -4.14 17.95
N ASP A 265 7.35 -5.34 18.36
CA ASP A 265 8.13 -6.16 19.28
C ASP A 265 8.12 -7.66 18.90
N VAL A 266 8.30 -7.97 17.62
CA VAL A 266 8.47 -9.37 17.20
C VAL A 266 9.83 -9.86 17.70
N ILE A 267 9.82 -10.90 18.52
CA ILE A 267 11.03 -11.56 19.03
C ILE A 267 11.28 -12.76 18.13
N LEU A 268 12.47 -12.79 17.53
CA LEU A 268 12.93 -13.89 16.66
C LEU A 268 14.13 -14.56 17.31
N GLU A 269 14.28 -15.85 17.10
CA GLU A 269 15.26 -16.68 17.81
C GLU A 269 16.68 -16.51 17.24
N THR A 270 16.79 -16.22 15.94
CA THR A 270 18.10 -16.15 15.26
C THR A 270 18.33 -14.79 14.59
N GLN A 271 19.63 -14.47 14.38
CA GLN A 271 20.02 -13.27 13.66
C GLN A 271 19.60 -13.31 12.18
N GLN A 272 19.55 -14.49 11.57
CA GLN A 272 19.13 -14.67 10.18
C GLN A 272 17.63 -14.42 10.03
N GLU A 273 16.80 -14.93 10.96
CA GLU A 273 15.37 -14.66 11.00
C GLU A 273 15.08 -13.18 11.21
N ASN A 274 15.84 -12.51 12.08
CA ASN A 274 15.75 -11.06 12.27
C ASN A 274 16.03 -10.30 10.97
N CYS A 275 17.08 -10.66 10.24
CA CYS A 275 17.43 -9.99 8.97
C CYS A 275 16.34 -10.18 7.91
N LEU A 276 15.81 -11.41 7.77
CA LEU A 276 14.71 -11.69 6.85
C LEU A 276 13.44 -10.92 7.24
N TYR A 277 13.10 -10.94 8.52
CA TYR A 277 11.94 -10.21 9.04
C TYR A 277 12.05 -8.71 8.77
N GLU A 278 13.21 -8.09 9.03
CA GLU A 278 13.43 -6.66 8.74
C GLU A 278 13.23 -6.36 7.25
N CYS A 279 13.70 -7.22 6.35
CA CYS A 279 13.45 -7.08 4.92
C CYS A 279 11.96 -7.14 4.59
N LEU A 280 11.22 -8.10 5.14
CA LEU A 280 9.79 -8.29 4.88
C LEU A 280 8.94 -7.13 5.42
N ILE A 281 9.26 -6.58 6.60
CA ILE A 281 8.51 -5.43 7.15
C ILE A 281 8.81 -4.11 6.47
N GLU A 282 9.93 -4.01 5.75
CA GLU A 282 10.25 -2.86 4.92
C GLU A 282 9.56 -2.89 3.56
N ASN A 283 9.29 -4.10 3.06
CA ASN A 283 8.57 -4.30 1.80
C ASN A 283 7.59 -5.47 1.94
N TRP A 284 6.32 -5.18 1.90
CA TRP A 284 5.25 -6.16 2.07
C TRP A 284 4.92 -6.98 0.79
N ASP A 285 5.57 -6.70 -0.33
CA ASP A 285 5.24 -7.29 -1.64
C ASP A 285 5.49 -8.80 -1.74
N GLU A 286 6.36 -9.33 -0.88
CA GLU A 286 6.75 -10.74 -0.92
C GLU A 286 5.74 -11.66 -0.19
N VAL A 287 4.80 -11.10 0.57
CA VAL A 287 3.90 -11.88 1.43
C VAL A 287 2.43 -11.55 1.10
N PRO A 288 1.58 -12.58 0.87
CA PRO A 288 0.20 -12.35 0.48
C PRO A 288 -0.69 -11.81 1.62
N VAL A 289 -0.41 -12.17 2.87
CA VAL A 289 -1.21 -11.72 4.01
C VAL A 289 -0.34 -11.02 5.05
N ILE A 290 -0.69 -9.79 5.38
CA ILE A 290 -0.01 -8.99 6.38
C ILE A 290 -0.97 -8.73 7.55
N ALA A 291 -0.68 -9.36 8.69
CA ALA A 291 -1.34 -9.08 9.96
C ALA A 291 -0.57 -7.96 10.67
N THR A 292 -1.22 -6.81 10.89
CA THR A 292 -0.52 -5.63 11.42
C THR A 292 -1.36 -4.85 12.43
N THR A 293 -0.73 -4.00 13.22
CA THR A 293 -1.45 -3.12 14.13
C THR A 293 -1.88 -1.83 13.43
N ALA A 294 -2.95 -1.19 13.93
CA ALA A 294 -3.38 0.12 13.49
C ALA A 294 -2.24 1.16 13.54
N VAL A 295 -1.36 1.06 14.53
CA VAL A 295 -0.18 1.94 14.66
C VAL A 295 0.76 1.79 13.47
N GLN A 296 1.11 0.57 13.07
CA GLN A 296 1.99 0.34 11.92
C GLN A 296 1.32 0.70 10.60
N PHE A 297 0.03 0.46 10.48
CA PHE A 297 -0.77 0.91 9.34
C PHE A 297 -0.71 2.45 9.20
N PHE A 298 -0.97 3.19 10.27
CA PHE A 298 -0.87 4.65 10.26
C PHE A 298 0.56 5.16 10.08
N ASN A 299 1.56 4.46 10.62
CA ASN A 299 2.97 4.79 10.36
C ASN A 299 3.30 4.69 8.86
N THR A 300 2.76 3.70 8.16
CA THR A 300 2.92 3.55 6.70
C THR A 300 2.28 4.71 5.95
N LEU A 301 1.11 5.18 6.40
CA LEU A 301 0.40 6.28 5.76
C LEU A 301 1.01 7.66 6.05
N PHE A 302 1.57 7.88 7.25
CA PHE A 302 1.83 9.25 7.73
C PHE A 302 3.23 9.52 8.27
N LYS A 303 4.06 8.50 8.55
CA LYS A 303 5.43 8.71 9.03
C LYS A 303 6.38 9.07 7.88
N GLU A 304 7.39 9.89 8.20
CA GLU A 304 8.37 10.43 7.25
C GLU A 304 9.53 9.47 6.91
N LYS A 305 9.78 8.45 7.75
CA LYS A 305 10.91 7.52 7.53
C LYS A 305 10.75 6.75 6.22
N LYS A 306 11.81 6.71 5.40
CA LYS A 306 11.84 6.01 4.10
C LYS A 306 11.25 4.60 4.18
N ARG A 307 11.63 3.79 5.19
CA ARG A 307 11.12 2.42 5.36
C ARG A 307 9.60 2.34 5.55
N ASN A 308 8.96 3.35 6.16
CA ASN A 308 7.50 3.37 6.31
C ASN A 308 6.82 3.76 5.00
N ILE A 309 7.41 4.69 4.25
CA ILE A 309 6.86 5.14 2.99
C ILE A 309 7.03 4.07 1.92
N ARG A 310 8.19 3.40 1.87
CA ARG A 310 8.52 2.39 0.88
C ARG A 310 7.44 1.34 0.70
N ARG A 311 6.81 0.87 1.77
CA ARG A 311 5.76 -0.16 1.75
C ARG A 311 4.34 0.37 1.48
N PHE A 312 4.16 1.69 1.29
CA PHE A 312 2.84 2.28 1.11
C PHE A 312 2.14 1.79 -0.16
N HIS A 313 2.86 1.59 -1.25
CA HIS A 313 2.30 1.12 -2.52
C HIS A 313 1.64 -0.26 -2.39
N SER A 314 2.09 -1.13 -1.49
CA SER A 314 1.49 -2.45 -1.26
C SER A 314 0.06 -2.39 -0.72
N LEU A 315 -0.34 -1.25 -0.11
CA LEU A 315 -1.74 -1.00 0.30
C LEU A 315 -2.67 -0.75 -0.90
N CYS A 316 -2.11 -0.36 -2.05
CA CYS A 316 -2.87 -0.20 -3.27
C CYS A 316 -3.22 -1.58 -3.85
N ASN A 317 -4.37 -1.67 -4.53
CA ASN A 317 -4.86 -2.91 -5.12
C ASN A 317 -4.89 -4.11 -4.14
N SER A 318 -5.24 -3.86 -2.88
CA SER A 318 -5.29 -4.85 -1.79
C SER A 318 -6.69 -4.98 -1.20
N ILE A 319 -6.85 -5.94 -0.27
CA ILE A 319 -8.00 -6.00 0.63
C ILE A 319 -7.53 -5.62 2.01
N ILE A 320 -8.25 -4.75 2.70
CA ILE A 320 -7.87 -4.27 4.03
C ILE A 320 -9.02 -4.52 5.00
N ILE A 321 -8.81 -5.41 5.94
CA ILE A 321 -9.75 -5.72 7.02
C ILE A 321 -9.34 -4.91 8.24
N PHE A 322 -10.19 -4.00 8.70
CA PHE A 322 -10.03 -3.34 9.99
C PHE A 322 -10.87 -4.05 11.04
N ASP A 323 -10.21 -4.69 11.98
CA ASP A 323 -10.89 -5.27 13.13
C ASP A 323 -11.07 -4.22 14.23
N GLU A 324 -12.25 -4.25 14.89
CA GLU A 324 -12.59 -3.35 16.01
C GLU A 324 -12.27 -1.87 15.73
N VAL A 325 -12.64 -1.36 14.54
CA VAL A 325 -12.36 0.03 14.10
C VAL A 325 -12.83 1.09 15.10
N GLN A 326 -13.84 0.80 15.92
CA GLN A 326 -14.32 1.70 16.96
C GLN A 326 -13.31 1.92 18.10
N ALA A 327 -12.26 1.10 18.21
CA ALA A 327 -11.18 1.30 19.17
C ALA A 327 -10.21 2.41 18.75
N LEU A 328 -10.30 2.90 17.50
CA LEU A 328 -9.48 4.02 17.05
C LEU A 328 -9.85 5.32 17.74
N PRO A 329 -8.85 6.14 18.16
CA PRO A 329 -9.13 7.43 18.77
C PRO A 329 -9.93 8.36 17.85
N VAL A 330 -10.92 9.06 18.39
CA VAL A 330 -11.77 9.99 17.62
C VAL A 330 -10.95 11.02 16.86
N LYS A 331 -9.83 11.47 17.41
CA LYS A 331 -8.92 12.46 16.79
C LYS A 331 -8.33 12.02 15.45
N VAL A 332 -8.22 10.70 15.22
CA VAL A 332 -7.64 10.17 13.96
C VAL A 332 -8.72 9.77 12.95
N MET A 333 -10.00 9.81 13.32
CA MET A 333 -11.10 9.31 12.47
C MET A 333 -11.25 10.09 11.17
N GLU A 334 -11.00 11.39 11.17
CA GLU A 334 -11.05 12.19 9.94
C GLU A 334 -9.95 11.76 8.97
N LEU A 335 -8.71 11.70 9.44
CA LEU A 335 -7.58 11.24 8.63
C LEU A 335 -7.74 9.78 8.18
N PHE A 336 -8.29 8.93 9.04
CA PHE A 336 -8.63 7.56 8.70
C PHE A 336 -9.63 7.50 7.54
N ASN A 337 -10.72 8.26 7.61
CA ASN A 337 -11.73 8.30 6.56
C ASN A 337 -11.15 8.83 5.23
N LEU A 338 -10.33 9.88 5.27
CA LEU A 338 -9.65 10.40 4.08
C LEU A 338 -8.69 9.36 3.49
N ALA A 339 -7.94 8.65 4.32
CA ALA A 339 -7.03 7.60 3.88
C ALA A 339 -7.77 6.41 3.26
N VAL A 340 -8.87 5.96 3.88
CA VAL A 340 -9.73 4.90 3.32
C VAL A 340 -10.33 5.35 1.98
N ASN A 341 -10.79 6.60 1.88
CA ASN A 341 -11.27 7.14 0.60
C ASN A 341 -10.18 7.13 -0.47
N PHE A 342 -8.96 7.54 -0.13
CA PHE A 342 -7.83 7.47 -1.06
C PHE A 342 -7.56 6.04 -1.51
N LEU A 343 -7.42 5.11 -0.56
CA LEU A 343 -7.10 3.71 -0.86
C LEU A 343 -8.18 3.04 -1.71
N THR A 344 -9.46 3.33 -1.47
CA THR A 344 -10.56 2.70 -2.23
C THR A 344 -10.78 3.33 -3.60
N GLU A 345 -10.78 4.65 -3.70
CA GLU A 345 -11.19 5.37 -4.93
C GLU A 345 -10.00 5.66 -5.87
N ILE A 346 -8.79 5.72 -5.33
CA ILE A 346 -7.57 5.99 -6.10
C ILE A 346 -6.67 4.76 -6.10
N GLY A 347 -6.37 4.21 -4.92
CA GLY A 347 -5.49 3.05 -4.77
C GLY A 347 -6.10 1.72 -5.20
N GLY A 348 -7.40 1.66 -5.48
CA GLY A 348 -8.07 0.43 -5.91
C GLY A 348 -8.20 -0.65 -4.83
N ALA A 349 -8.05 -0.29 -3.56
CA ALA A 349 -8.25 -1.22 -2.45
C ALA A 349 -9.73 -1.51 -2.19
N VAL A 350 -10.00 -2.60 -1.47
CA VAL A 350 -11.32 -2.97 -0.91
C VAL A 350 -11.18 -2.98 0.61
N VAL A 351 -12.10 -2.31 1.32
CA VAL A 351 -12.03 -2.17 2.78
C VAL A 351 -13.28 -2.71 3.44
#